data_026abb4e70c3f38a59106f05f27fb007
#
_entry.id   026abb4e70c3f38a59106f05f27fb007
#
_cell.length_a   1.000
_cell.length_b   1.000
_cell.length_c   1.000
_cell.angle_alpha   90.00
_cell.angle_beta   90.00
_cell.angle_gamma   90.00
#
_symmetry.space_group_name_H-M   'P 1'
#
loop_
_entity.id
_entity.type
_entity.pdbx_description
1 polymer ?
#
loop_
_entity_poly.entity_id
_entity_poly.type
_entity_poly.pdbx_seq_one_letter_code
_entity_poly.pdbx_strand_id
1 'polypeptide(L)'
;MSAGFAQRVMIWKNAAVSTRTPTKASSSSSPSQVSRLDRFFHITERGSSISREIRGGIVTFFSMSYILVLNPAILSKASPPGTEAQLAAGTAFVAAVMTILMGVVANYPMALAAGLGINAMVAYTLVGTQGMTYADAMGLIVIEGIIILVLVLTGFREAVFKAVPDQLKTAISVG
;
A
#
# COMPACT_ATOMS: atom_id res chain seq x y z
N MET A 1 -4.76 32.14 -39.53
CA MET A 1 -5.60 32.04 -38.32
C MET A 1 -4.85 31.43 -37.13
N SER A 2 -3.56 31.75 -36.84
CA SER A 2 -2.82 31.08 -35.76
C SER A 2 -2.10 32.01 -34.76
N ALA A 3 -1.97 33.29 -35.03
CA ALA A 3 -1.29 34.20 -34.09
C ALA A 3 -2.09 34.62 -32.86
N GLY A 4 -3.42 34.68 -32.96
CA GLY A 4 -4.28 35.10 -31.86
C GLY A 4 -4.47 34.06 -30.75
N PHE A 5 -4.29 32.77 -31.04
CA PHE A 5 -4.45 31.71 -30.05
C PHE A 5 -3.23 31.60 -29.12
N ALA A 6 -2.03 31.70 -29.68
CA ALA A 6 -0.80 31.68 -28.92
C ALA A 6 -0.68 32.87 -27.95
N GLN A 7 -1.11 34.05 -28.38
CA GLN A 7 -1.11 35.26 -27.57
C GLN A 7 -2.10 35.20 -26.39
N ARG A 8 -3.27 34.59 -26.59
CA ARG A 8 -4.25 34.35 -25.52
C ARG A 8 -3.75 33.36 -24.47
N VAL A 9 -3.05 32.31 -24.90
CA VAL A 9 -2.48 31.32 -23.97
C VAL A 9 -1.35 31.93 -23.12
N MET A 10 -0.54 32.84 -23.68
CA MET A 10 0.48 33.55 -22.89
C MET A 10 -0.12 34.52 -21.86
N ILE A 11 -1.19 35.21 -22.20
CA ILE A 11 -1.87 36.13 -21.27
C ILE A 11 -2.45 35.34 -20.09
N TRP A 12 -3.02 34.17 -20.33
CA TRP A 12 -3.55 33.30 -19.26
C TRP A 12 -2.47 32.74 -18.33
N LYS A 13 -1.30 32.36 -18.87
CA LYS A 13 -0.15 31.92 -18.06
C LYS A 13 0.37 33.03 -17.15
N ASN A 14 0.46 34.26 -17.65
CA ASN A 14 0.94 35.38 -16.86
C ASN A 14 -0.08 35.91 -15.85
N ALA A 15 -1.39 35.81 -16.15
CA ALA A 15 -2.44 36.16 -15.21
C ALA A 15 -2.52 35.15 -14.03
N ALA A 16 -2.27 33.87 -14.28
CA ALA A 16 -2.24 32.84 -13.22
C ALA A 16 -1.02 32.93 -12.29
N VAL A 17 0.06 33.59 -12.71
CA VAL A 17 1.26 33.78 -11.90
C VAL A 17 1.18 35.04 -11.04
N SER A 18 0.37 36.06 -11.45
CA SER A 18 0.34 37.40 -10.80
C SER A 18 -0.62 37.52 -9.61
N THR A 19 -1.43 36.50 -9.28
CA THR A 19 -2.43 36.62 -8.21
C THR A 19 -2.11 35.84 -6.93
N ARG A 20 -0.88 35.38 -6.76
CA ARG A 20 -0.42 34.87 -5.46
C ARG A 20 0.60 35.80 -4.83
N THR A 21 0.13 36.90 -4.30
CA THR A 21 0.85 37.60 -3.24
C THR A 21 0.97 36.62 -2.07
N PRO A 22 2.17 36.27 -1.60
CA PRO A 22 2.32 35.53 -0.37
C PRO A 22 1.91 36.47 0.77
N THR A 23 0.69 36.35 1.23
CA THR A 23 0.30 36.88 2.54
C THR A 23 1.18 36.16 3.55
N LYS A 24 2.24 36.83 3.96
CA LYS A 24 3.12 36.45 5.06
C LYS A 24 2.29 36.53 6.35
N ALA A 25 1.51 35.49 6.60
CA ALA A 25 0.97 35.23 7.91
C ALA A 25 2.15 34.88 8.79
N SER A 26 2.66 35.90 9.47
CA SER A 26 3.56 35.76 10.60
C SER A 26 2.78 35.17 11.77
N SER A 27 2.55 33.86 11.73
CA SER A 27 2.33 33.10 12.93
C SER A 27 3.72 32.78 13.47
N SER A 28 4.18 33.54 14.42
CA SER A 28 5.26 33.20 15.34
C SER A 28 4.79 31.97 16.14
N SER A 29 4.81 30.81 15.53
CA SER A 29 4.78 29.55 16.25
C SER A 29 6.16 29.43 16.88
N SER A 30 6.21 29.54 18.20
CA SER A 30 7.30 29.09 19.07
C SER A 30 7.93 27.81 18.46
N PRO A 31 9.25 27.59 18.59
CA PRO A 31 9.84 26.32 18.20
C PRO A 31 9.19 25.25 19.10
N SER A 32 8.05 24.74 18.64
CA SER A 32 7.36 23.63 19.23
C SER A 32 8.38 22.50 19.22
N GLN A 33 8.67 21.98 20.39
CA GLN A 33 9.53 20.81 20.59
C GLN A 33 9.19 19.81 19.50
N VAL A 34 10.15 19.59 18.60
CA VAL A 34 10.03 18.59 17.54
C VAL A 34 9.64 17.29 18.23
N SER A 35 8.41 16.86 18.04
CA SER A 35 7.88 15.67 18.69
C SER A 35 8.84 14.52 18.42
N ARG A 36 9.08 13.65 19.42
CA ARG A 36 9.91 12.44 19.21
C ARG A 36 9.45 11.66 17.98
N LEU A 37 8.15 11.69 17.69
CA LEU A 37 7.54 11.10 16.49
C LEU A 37 8.01 11.79 15.21
N ASP A 38 8.06 13.11 15.19
CA ASP A 38 8.50 13.86 14.02
C ASP A 38 9.97 13.58 13.69
N ARG A 39 10.82 13.46 14.71
CA ARG A 39 12.23 13.12 14.55
C ARG A 39 12.44 11.68 14.06
N PHE A 40 11.57 10.75 14.44
CA PHE A 40 11.66 9.35 14.01
C PHE A 40 11.12 9.15 12.59
N PHE A 41 9.97 9.76 12.28
CA PHE A 41 9.31 9.59 10.98
C PHE A 41 9.66 10.64 9.93
N HIS A 42 10.44 11.66 10.29
CA HIS A 42 10.86 12.76 9.42
C HIS A 42 9.67 13.47 8.73
N ILE A 43 8.57 13.65 9.47
CA ILE A 43 7.28 14.15 8.95
C ILE A 43 7.43 15.56 8.39
N THR A 44 8.06 16.45 9.17
CA THR A 44 8.27 17.85 8.78
C THR A 44 9.21 17.97 7.59
N GLU A 45 10.27 17.16 7.52
CA GLU A 45 11.20 17.11 6.39
C GLU A 45 10.52 16.68 5.09
N ARG A 46 9.54 15.78 5.19
CA ARG A 46 8.72 15.33 4.06
C ARG A 46 7.63 16.33 3.66
N GLY A 47 7.55 17.50 4.31
CA GLY A 47 6.53 18.52 4.04
C GLY A 47 5.12 18.11 4.46
N SER A 48 5.01 17.14 5.38
CA SER A 48 3.74 16.65 5.92
C SER A 48 3.46 17.21 7.31
N SER A 49 2.33 16.86 7.88
CA SER A 49 1.94 17.17 9.25
C SER A 49 1.28 15.95 9.90
N ILE A 50 1.40 15.82 11.21
CA ILE A 50 0.81 14.70 11.98
C ILE A 50 -0.67 14.53 11.67
N SER A 51 -1.42 15.62 11.54
CA SER A 51 -2.84 15.58 11.19
C SER A 51 -3.09 15.02 9.79
N ARG A 52 -2.22 15.31 8.83
CA ARG A 52 -2.30 14.78 7.47
C ARG A 52 -2.00 13.29 7.44
N GLU A 53 -0.97 12.86 8.19
CA GLU A 53 -0.60 11.45 8.30
C GLU A 53 -1.72 10.62 8.95
N ILE A 54 -2.33 11.12 10.03
CA ILE A 54 -3.47 10.45 10.69
C ILE A 54 -4.66 10.33 9.73
N ARG A 55 -5.00 11.40 9.01
CA ARG A 55 -6.09 11.36 8.00
C ARG A 55 -5.78 10.34 6.91
N GLY A 56 -4.55 10.34 6.39
CA GLY A 56 -4.10 9.37 5.40
C GLY A 56 -4.23 7.93 5.90
N GLY A 57 -3.78 7.67 7.14
CA GLY A 57 -3.90 6.37 7.79
C GLY A 57 -5.36 5.91 7.95
N ILE A 58 -6.26 6.80 8.37
CA ILE A 58 -7.68 6.51 8.50
C ILE A 58 -8.31 6.18 7.14
N VAL A 59 -8.04 6.97 6.10
CA VAL A 59 -8.54 6.72 4.74
C VAL A 59 -8.02 5.38 4.23
N THR A 60 -6.74 5.08 4.40
CA THR A 60 -6.13 3.80 4.01
C THR A 60 -6.77 2.64 4.75
N PHE A 61 -7.01 2.78 6.06
CA PHE A 61 -7.68 1.76 6.85
C PHE A 61 -9.08 1.45 6.31
N PHE A 62 -9.91 2.46 6.08
CA PHE A 62 -11.26 2.25 5.53
C PHE A 62 -11.21 1.68 4.11
N SER A 63 -10.28 2.13 3.28
CA SER A 63 -10.11 1.60 1.93
C SER A 63 -9.72 0.12 1.91
N MET A 64 -8.98 -0.36 2.92
CA MET A 64 -8.50 -1.74 2.99
C MET A 64 -9.34 -2.64 3.90
N SER A 65 -10.25 -2.08 4.70
CA SER A 65 -11.04 -2.84 5.68
C SER A 65 -11.93 -3.92 5.04
N TYR A 66 -12.32 -3.76 3.76
CA TYR A 66 -13.10 -4.76 3.04
C TYR A 66 -12.39 -6.13 2.97
N ILE A 67 -11.05 -6.16 3.02
CA ILE A 67 -10.27 -7.40 2.99
C ILE A 67 -10.55 -8.27 4.23
N LEU A 68 -10.85 -7.65 5.37
CA LEU A 68 -11.18 -8.37 6.61
C LEU A 68 -12.45 -9.21 6.48
N VAL A 69 -13.33 -8.85 5.57
CA VAL A 69 -14.55 -9.60 5.26
C VAL A 69 -14.35 -10.50 4.05
N LEU A 70 -13.75 -9.97 3.00
CA LEU A 70 -13.65 -10.69 1.73
C LEU A 70 -12.65 -11.85 1.78
N ASN A 71 -11.53 -11.68 2.48
CA ASN A 71 -10.52 -12.73 2.59
C ASN A 71 -11.05 -13.98 3.33
N PRO A 72 -11.67 -13.87 4.52
CA PRO A 72 -12.30 -14.99 5.17
C PRO A 72 -13.42 -15.61 4.33
N ALA A 73 -14.23 -14.82 3.66
CA ALA A 73 -15.31 -15.31 2.79
C ALA A 73 -14.80 -16.17 1.62
N ILE A 74 -13.63 -15.84 1.07
CA ILE A 74 -12.99 -16.65 0.02
C ILE A 74 -12.39 -17.93 0.62
N LEU A 75 -11.63 -17.83 1.68
CA LEU A 75 -10.92 -18.94 2.29
C LEU A 75 -11.86 -19.93 3.00
N SER A 76 -13.02 -19.47 3.46
CA SER A 76 -14.02 -20.34 4.07
C SER A 76 -14.57 -21.41 3.12
N LYS A 77 -14.44 -21.20 1.81
CA LYS A 77 -14.81 -22.22 0.79
C LYS A 77 -13.90 -23.43 0.80
N ALA A 78 -12.68 -23.28 1.28
CA ALA A 78 -11.66 -24.32 1.34
C ALA A 78 -11.39 -24.82 2.76
N SER A 79 -11.78 -24.05 3.78
CA SER A 79 -11.51 -24.37 5.18
C SER A 79 -12.67 -25.16 5.84
N PRO A 80 -12.42 -25.82 6.97
CA PRO A 80 -13.46 -26.49 7.71
C PRO A 80 -14.61 -25.55 8.11
N PRO A 81 -15.86 -26.02 8.16
CA PRO A 81 -17.00 -25.19 8.54
C PRO A 81 -16.83 -24.56 9.94
N GLY A 82 -17.23 -23.30 10.08
CA GLY A 82 -17.15 -22.57 11.36
C GLY A 82 -15.82 -21.90 11.67
N THR A 83 -14.86 -21.90 10.73
CA THR A 83 -13.53 -21.25 10.91
C THR A 83 -13.48 -19.81 10.44
N GLU A 84 -14.58 -19.23 9.97
CA GLU A 84 -14.64 -17.89 9.38
C GLU A 84 -14.13 -16.79 10.32
N ALA A 85 -14.55 -16.84 11.60
CA ALA A 85 -14.10 -15.88 12.60
C ALA A 85 -12.60 -15.97 12.87
N GLN A 86 -12.04 -17.18 12.86
CA GLN A 86 -10.61 -17.42 13.04
C GLN A 86 -9.81 -16.90 11.84
N LEU A 87 -10.32 -17.11 10.63
CA LEU A 87 -9.73 -16.58 9.38
C LEU A 87 -9.76 -15.04 9.36
N ALA A 88 -10.85 -14.43 9.83
CA ALA A 88 -10.95 -12.98 9.95
C ALA A 88 -9.97 -12.43 10.99
N ALA A 89 -9.88 -13.05 12.15
CA ALA A 89 -8.94 -12.66 13.20
C ALA A 89 -7.49 -12.82 12.75
N GLY A 90 -7.16 -13.94 12.10
CA GLY A 90 -5.81 -14.17 11.52
C GLY A 90 -5.46 -13.15 10.44
N THR A 91 -6.38 -12.85 9.54
CA THR A 91 -6.20 -11.84 8.49
C THR A 91 -5.95 -10.45 9.09
N ALA A 92 -6.76 -10.06 10.08
CA ALA A 92 -6.62 -8.78 10.78
C ALA A 92 -5.28 -8.68 11.51
N PHE A 93 -4.91 -9.75 12.23
CA PHE A 93 -3.66 -9.80 13.00
C PHE A 93 -2.43 -9.68 12.09
N VAL A 94 -2.37 -10.46 11.03
CA VAL A 94 -1.24 -10.42 10.08
C VAL A 94 -1.16 -9.07 9.38
N ALA A 95 -2.29 -8.53 8.91
CA ALA A 95 -2.33 -7.22 8.27
C ALA A 95 -1.86 -6.11 9.22
N ALA A 96 -2.29 -6.14 10.49
CA ALA A 96 -1.88 -5.17 11.50
C ALA A 96 -0.37 -5.25 11.79
N VAL A 97 0.16 -6.45 12.06
CA VAL A 97 1.58 -6.65 12.36
C VAL A 97 2.45 -6.22 11.18
N MET A 98 2.12 -6.63 9.95
CA MET A 98 2.90 -6.31 8.76
C MET A 98 2.83 -4.81 8.43
N THR A 99 1.69 -4.18 8.61
CA THR A 99 1.54 -2.72 8.42
C THR A 99 2.34 -1.94 9.44
N ILE A 100 2.30 -2.34 10.72
CA ILE A 100 3.11 -1.72 11.78
C ILE A 100 4.61 -1.88 11.50
N LEU A 101 5.05 -3.08 11.13
CA LEU A 101 6.45 -3.33 10.77
C LEU A 101 6.87 -2.46 9.58
N MET A 102 6.03 -2.33 8.56
CA MET A 102 6.30 -1.46 7.41
C MET A 102 6.44 0.00 7.82
N GLY A 103 5.56 0.49 8.69
CA GLY A 103 5.61 1.86 9.21
C GLY A 103 6.81 2.12 10.11
N VAL A 104 7.11 1.21 11.04
CA VAL A 104 8.14 1.42 12.07
C VAL A 104 9.53 1.05 11.57
N VAL A 105 9.69 -0.12 10.94
CA VAL A 105 11.01 -0.63 10.52
C VAL A 105 11.44 -0.03 9.18
N ALA A 106 10.55 -0.06 8.20
CA ALA A 106 10.84 0.47 6.87
C ALA A 106 10.65 2.00 6.77
N ASN A 107 9.99 2.62 7.77
CA ASN A 107 9.64 4.04 7.77
C ASN A 107 8.91 4.46 6.48
N TYR A 108 8.01 3.59 5.99
CA TYR A 108 7.27 3.77 4.75
C TYR A 108 5.76 3.69 5.03
N PRO A 109 5.00 4.77 4.74
CA PRO A 109 3.57 4.85 5.09
C PRO A 109 2.70 4.05 4.11
N MET A 110 2.86 2.73 4.09
CA MET A 110 2.02 1.82 3.28
C MET A 110 1.38 0.76 4.16
N ALA A 111 0.09 0.51 3.93
CA ALA A 111 -0.59 -0.62 4.54
C ALA A 111 -0.37 -1.89 3.73
N LEU A 112 -0.21 -3.00 4.43
CA LEU A 112 -0.02 -4.33 3.85
C LEU A 112 -1.19 -5.24 4.23
N ALA A 113 -1.68 -5.99 3.25
CA ALA A 113 -2.77 -6.93 3.44
C ALA A 113 -2.59 -8.17 2.55
N ALA A 114 -3.41 -9.20 2.79
CA ALA A 114 -3.38 -10.43 2.04
C ALA A 114 -3.77 -10.22 0.56
N GLY A 115 -3.10 -10.93 -0.35
CA GLY A 115 -3.41 -10.92 -1.78
C GLY A 115 -4.63 -11.77 -2.09
N LEU A 116 -5.76 -11.15 -2.41
CA LEU A 116 -7.01 -11.86 -2.69
C LEU A 116 -6.92 -12.83 -3.85
N GLY A 117 -6.10 -12.53 -4.87
CA GLY A 117 -5.91 -13.38 -6.03
C GLY A 117 -5.29 -14.74 -5.68
N ILE A 118 -4.25 -14.75 -4.85
CA ILE A 118 -3.61 -15.98 -4.37
C ILE A 118 -4.59 -16.78 -3.49
N ASN A 119 -5.30 -16.11 -2.61
CA ASN A 119 -6.28 -16.76 -1.73
C ASN A 119 -7.45 -17.38 -2.53
N ALA A 120 -7.90 -16.73 -3.59
CA ALA A 120 -8.89 -17.29 -4.51
C ALA A 120 -8.32 -18.52 -5.26
N MET A 121 -7.08 -18.50 -5.70
CA MET A 121 -6.41 -19.64 -6.31
C MET A 121 -6.34 -20.83 -5.33
N VAL A 122 -5.98 -20.58 -4.07
CA VAL A 122 -5.96 -21.62 -3.03
C VAL A 122 -7.35 -22.22 -2.85
N ALA A 123 -8.37 -21.39 -2.66
CA ALA A 123 -9.72 -21.84 -2.35
C ALA A 123 -10.37 -22.60 -3.51
N TYR A 124 -10.29 -22.07 -4.72
CA TYR A 124 -11.02 -22.61 -5.87
C TYR A 124 -10.20 -23.60 -6.69
N THR A 125 -8.90 -23.39 -6.86
CA THR A 125 -8.06 -24.24 -7.71
C THR A 125 -7.43 -25.38 -6.91
N LEU A 126 -6.65 -25.07 -5.86
CA LEU A 126 -5.90 -26.10 -5.14
C LEU A 126 -6.83 -27.02 -4.34
N VAL A 127 -7.73 -26.46 -3.56
CA VAL A 127 -8.66 -27.25 -2.75
C VAL A 127 -9.88 -27.66 -3.58
N GLY A 128 -10.50 -26.71 -4.30
CA GLY A 128 -11.77 -26.97 -5.00
C GLY A 128 -11.63 -27.88 -6.23
N THR A 129 -10.59 -27.69 -7.06
CA THR A 129 -10.43 -28.44 -8.32
C THR A 129 -9.46 -29.61 -8.18
N GLN A 130 -8.31 -29.40 -7.52
CA GLN A 130 -7.26 -30.42 -7.38
C GLN A 130 -7.50 -31.34 -6.19
N GLY A 131 -8.46 -31.03 -5.29
CA GLY A 131 -8.80 -31.87 -4.17
C GLY A 131 -7.75 -31.93 -3.05
N MET A 132 -6.84 -30.94 -3.00
CA MET A 132 -5.87 -30.83 -1.91
C MET A 132 -6.57 -30.53 -0.59
N THR A 133 -5.99 -31.02 0.52
CA THR A 133 -6.48 -30.58 1.82
C THR A 133 -6.13 -29.11 2.07
N TYR A 134 -6.95 -28.42 2.87
CA TYR A 134 -6.68 -27.04 3.25
C TYR A 134 -5.30 -26.87 3.91
N ALA A 135 -4.90 -27.86 4.72
CA ALA A 135 -3.60 -27.85 5.40
C ALA A 135 -2.42 -27.94 4.41
N ASP A 136 -2.53 -28.80 3.40
CA ASP A 136 -1.49 -28.94 2.36
C ASP A 136 -1.37 -27.68 1.51
N ALA A 137 -2.51 -27.10 1.12
CA ALA A 137 -2.53 -25.85 0.38
C ALA A 137 -1.91 -24.69 1.17
N MET A 138 -2.18 -24.58 2.47
CA MET A 138 -1.54 -23.59 3.34
C MET A 138 -0.05 -23.87 3.53
N GLY A 139 0.36 -25.14 3.63
CA GLY A 139 1.78 -25.54 3.66
C GLY A 139 2.52 -25.06 2.41
N LEU A 140 1.89 -25.17 1.24
CA LEU A 140 2.46 -24.73 -0.04
C LEU A 140 2.68 -23.21 -0.05
N ILE A 141 1.75 -22.42 0.47
CA ILE A 141 1.89 -20.96 0.62
C ILE A 141 3.08 -20.60 1.54
N VAL A 142 3.26 -21.34 2.63
CA VAL A 142 4.43 -21.12 3.53
C VAL A 142 5.74 -21.37 2.80
N ILE A 143 5.83 -22.45 2.03
CA ILE A 143 7.02 -22.78 1.24
C ILE A 143 7.27 -21.69 0.19
N GLU A 144 6.24 -21.25 -0.52
CA GLU A 144 6.32 -20.14 -1.47
C GLU A 144 6.87 -18.87 -0.81
N GLY A 145 6.35 -18.52 0.37
CA GLY A 145 6.81 -17.36 1.12
C GLY A 145 8.29 -17.45 1.52
N ILE A 146 8.76 -18.64 1.91
CA ILE A 146 10.18 -18.88 2.23
C ILE A 146 11.04 -18.73 0.98
N ILE A 147 10.62 -19.30 -0.14
CA ILE A 147 11.34 -19.18 -1.42
C ILE A 147 11.47 -17.73 -1.83
N ILE A 148 10.37 -16.96 -1.77
CA ILE A 148 10.37 -15.53 -2.10
C ILE A 148 11.30 -14.76 -1.16
N LEU A 149 11.27 -15.07 0.15
CA LEU A 149 12.16 -14.44 1.13
C LEU A 149 13.64 -14.68 0.79
N VAL A 150 14.02 -15.91 0.49
CA VAL A 150 15.38 -16.26 0.09
C VAL A 150 15.78 -15.53 -1.19
N LEU A 151 14.91 -15.49 -2.19
CA LEU A 151 15.14 -14.78 -3.46
C LEU A 151 15.33 -13.27 -3.24
N VAL A 152 14.57 -12.67 -2.34
CA VAL A 152 14.72 -11.24 -2.00
C VAL A 152 16.06 -10.99 -1.31
N LEU A 153 16.44 -11.83 -0.35
CA LEU A 153 17.73 -11.70 0.38
C LEU A 153 18.96 -11.90 -0.52
N THR A 154 18.86 -12.73 -1.56
CA THR A 154 19.93 -12.93 -2.55
C THR A 154 20.05 -11.80 -3.57
N GLY A 155 19.19 -10.77 -3.51
CA GLY A 155 19.20 -9.65 -4.48
C GLY A 155 18.63 -10.01 -5.86
N PHE A 156 18.12 -11.21 -6.04
CA PHE A 156 17.51 -11.69 -7.29
C PHE A 156 16.36 -10.77 -7.76
N ARG A 157 15.65 -10.14 -6.80
CA ARG A 157 14.61 -9.16 -7.10
C ARG A 157 15.09 -8.03 -8.00
N GLU A 158 16.29 -7.48 -7.73
CA GLU A 158 16.84 -6.40 -8.58
C GLU A 158 17.15 -6.88 -9.99
N ALA A 159 17.64 -8.11 -10.13
CA ALA A 159 17.92 -8.71 -11.43
C ALA A 159 16.63 -8.88 -12.24
N VAL A 160 15.54 -9.36 -11.61
CA VAL A 160 14.23 -9.50 -12.26
C VAL A 160 13.66 -8.13 -12.64
N PHE A 161 13.73 -7.14 -11.75
CA PHE A 161 13.25 -5.78 -12.06
C PHE A 161 14.02 -5.13 -13.22
N LYS A 162 15.30 -5.40 -13.36
CA LYS A 162 16.11 -4.92 -14.49
C LYS A 162 15.79 -5.67 -15.79
N ALA A 163 15.39 -6.94 -15.70
CA ALA A 163 15.01 -7.74 -16.86
C ALA A 163 13.61 -7.41 -17.41
N VAL A 164 12.73 -6.84 -16.58
CA VAL A 164 11.36 -6.46 -17.00
C VAL A 164 11.41 -5.18 -17.83
N PRO A 165 10.89 -5.16 -19.07
CA PRO A 165 10.79 -3.96 -19.90
C PRO A 165 10.00 -2.84 -19.22
N ASP A 166 10.41 -1.58 -19.42
CA ASP A 166 9.79 -0.43 -18.76
C ASP A 166 8.30 -0.26 -19.09
N GLN A 167 7.89 -0.70 -20.27
CA GLN A 167 6.49 -0.73 -20.69
C GLN A 167 5.63 -1.64 -19.78
N LEU A 168 6.16 -2.80 -19.38
CA LEU A 168 5.48 -3.71 -18.45
C LEU A 168 5.43 -3.12 -17.02
N LYS A 169 6.49 -2.46 -16.57
CA LYS A 169 6.51 -1.77 -15.28
C LYS A 169 5.43 -0.70 -15.21
N THR A 170 5.27 0.07 -16.28
CA THR A 170 4.21 1.08 -16.38
C THR A 170 2.83 0.45 -16.40
N ALA A 171 2.62 -0.62 -17.15
CA ALA A 171 1.34 -1.33 -17.20
C ALA A 171 0.94 -1.90 -15.83
N ILE A 172 1.88 -2.50 -15.09
CA ILE A 172 1.65 -3.01 -13.73
C ILE A 172 1.30 -1.90 -12.74
N SER A 173 1.86 -0.69 -12.93
CA SER A 173 1.56 0.44 -12.03
C SER A 173 0.22 1.11 -12.31
N VAL A 174 -0.37 0.88 -13.48
CA VAL A 174 -1.67 1.46 -13.90
C VAL A 174 -2.83 0.49 -13.65
N GLY A 175 -2.59 -0.83 -13.67
CA GLY A 175 -3.60 -1.88 -13.47
C GLY A 175 -3.67 -2.41 -12.08
#